data_e0ef713a3805fbc808fa890712813d0c
#
_entry.id   e0ef713a3805fbc808fa890712813d0c
#
_cell.length_a   1.000
_cell.length_b   1.000
_cell.length_c   1.000
_cell.angle_alpha   90.00
_cell.angle_beta   90.00
_cell.angle_gamma   90.00
#
_symmetry.space_group_name_H-M   'P 1'
#
loop_
_entity.id
_entity.type
_entity.pdbx_description
1 polymer ?
#
loop_
_entity_poly.entity_id
_entity_poly.type
_entity_poly.pdbx_seq_one_letter_code
_entity_poly.pdbx_strand_id
1 'polypeptide(L)'
;MTTDAVGGVWTYSAGLASALAAAGMEVHLVVVGPPPGQEKRAMLRDPRIRLIESNLALEWQDAAGDDLPDARRFFEDLEDTIQPDIIHLNSFREANFDWFAPVGVVAHSCVNSWGLACQDTEWLSEQKWQHYTRAVAAGLNRAHAWVSPSQSFHDIICGLYRPSSPGTVIWNGISPAASPPDSKRRFILSAGRLWDAAKNVSALARASRGLDWPVFVAGPQSDHPAYDRGELILIGNLSHSALRSRMQHAAIFVSPARYEPFGLSVLEAASAGCALVLSDIPTFRELWDGAALFVDPADDCALHQALAYLCGDDRERARLQRAASERSERYSLARTAEAYRALYQRLLATQSRSFTPQNIEVHA
;
A
#
# COMPACT_ATOMS: atom_id res chain seq x y z
N MET A 1 8.83 -3.49 13.52
CA MET A 1 8.05 -2.95 12.35
C MET A 1 6.61 -2.78 12.75
N THR A 2 6.01 -1.59 12.54
CA THR A 2 4.55 -1.41 12.71
C THR A 2 3.77 -1.91 11.50
N THR A 3 2.49 -2.20 11.66
CA THR A 3 1.55 -2.54 10.58
C THR A 3 0.12 -2.26 11.01
N ASP A 4 -0.80 -2.16 10.04
CA ASP A 4 -2.24 -2.23 10.29
C ASP A 4 -2.85 -3.46 9.61
N ALA A 5 -4.01 -3.88 10.11
CA ALA A 5 -4.75 -5.01 9.56
C ALA A 5 -5.96 -4.58 8.70
N VAL A 6 -6.08 -3.30 8.33
CA VAL A 6 -7.28 -2.78 7.63
C VAL A 6 -7.17 -2.92 6.11
N GLY A 7 -5.97 -2.74 5.53
CA GLY A 7 -5.80 -2.64 4.10
C GLY A 7 -4.59 -3.37 3.52
N GLY A 8 -4.04 -2.81 2.44
CA GLY A 8 -2.88 -3.32 1.73
C GLY A 8 -1.57 -3.30 2.53
N VAL A 9 -1.50 -2.47 3.58
CA VAL A 9 -0.33 -2.40 4.46
C VAL A 9 -0.05 -3.74 5.14
N TRP A 10 -1.09 -4.51 5.51
CA TRP A 10 -0.91 -5.88 6.02
C TRP A 10 -0.20 -6.78 5.02
N THR A 11 -0.68 -6.82 3.77
CA THR A 11 -0.10 -7.67 2.72
C THR A 11 1.36 -7.29 2.44
N TYR A 12 1.64 -5.99 2.38
CA TYR A 12 3.00 -5.47 2.26
C TYR A 12 3.88 -5.90 3.44
N SER A 13 3.43 -5.62 4.68
CA SER A 13 4.21 -5.89 5.89
C SER A 13 4.47 -7.37 6.11
N ALA A 14 3.45 -8.22 5.91
CA ALA A 14 3.59 -9.68 6.04
C ALA A 14 4.55 -10.24 4.98
N GLY A 15 4.47 -9.74 3.74
CA GLY A 15 5.40 -10.11 2.67
C GLY A 15 6.83 -9.69 3.00
N LEU A 16 7.04 -8.43 3.35
CA LEU A 16 8.37 -7.91 3.68
C LEU A 16 8.96 -8.61 4.91
N ALA A 17 8.17 -8.77 5.99
CA ALA A 17 8.61 -9.47 7.19
C ALA A 17 9.05 -10.91 6.87
N SER A 18 8.29 -11.63 6.03
CA SER A 18 8.65 -12.99 5.58
C SER A 18 9.95 -13.02 4.79
N ALA A 19 10.17 -12.06 3.90
CA ALA A 19 11.40 -11.97 3.12
C ALA A 19 12.62 -11.58 3.97
N LEU A 20 12.46 -10.67 4.95
CA LEU A 20 13.50 -10.29 5.90
C LEU A 20 13.84 -11.44 6.85
N ALA A 21 12.83 -12.18 7.34
CA ALA A 21 13.03 -13.36 8.16
C ALA A 21 13.79 -14.45 7.38
N ALA A 22 13.43 -14.71 6.12
CA ALA A 22 14.15 -15.62 5.25
C ALA A 22 15.63 -15.21 5.04
N ALA A 23 15.92 -13.90 5.11
CA ALA A 23 17.28 -13.36 5.08
C ALA A 23 18.01 -13.39 6.45
N GLY A 24 17.43 -14.02 7.47
CA GLY A 24 18.03 -14.20 8.79
C GLY A 24 17.72 -13.12 9.82
N MET A 25 16.82 -12.17 9.53
CA MET A 25 16.41 -11.13 10.49
C MET A 25 15.30 -11.64 11.41
N GLU A 26 15.33 -11.23 12.67
CA GLU A 26 14.19 -11.34 13.58
C GLU A 26 13.28 -10.13 13.37
N VAL A 27 11.97 -10.35 13.21
CA VAL A 27 11.00 -9.29 12.92
C VAL A 27 9.91 -9.29 13.99
N HIS A 28 9.83 -8.22 14.76
CA HIS A 28 8.71 -7.94 15.65
C HIS A 28 7.70 -7.10 14.90
N LEU A 29 6.57 -7.71 14.52
CA LEU A 29 5.51 -7.06 13.73
C LEU A 29 4.43 -6.57 14.70
N VAL A 30 4.37 -5.25 14.90
CA VAL A 30 3.45 -4.60 15.85
C VAL A 30 2.21 -4.12 15.11
N VAL A 31 1.06 -4.66 15.48
CA VAL A 31 -0.24 -4.25 14.90
C VAL A 31 -0.76 -3.03 15.64
N VAL A 32 -1.02 -1.97 14.89
CA VAL A 32 -1.76 -0.78 15.33
C VAL A 32 -3.15 -0.84 14.71
N GLY A 33 -4.17 -0.49 15.48
CA GLY A 33 -5.57 -0.62 15.07
C GLY A 33 -6.17 -2.00 15.34
N PRO A 34 -7.23 -2.38 14.63
CA PRO A 34 -7.94 -3.63 14.86
C PRO A 34 -7.04 -4.85 14.68
N PRO A 35 -7.19 -5.90 15.53
CA PRO A 35 -6.37 -7.10 15.44
C PRO A 35 -6.62 -7.86 14.12
N PRO A 36 -5.59 -8.53 13.56
CA PRO A 36 -5.72 -9.30 12.34
C PRO A 36 -6.57 -10.55 12.58
N GLY A 37 -7.45 -10.87 11.63
CA GLY A 37 -8.17 -12.14 11.63
C GLY A 37 -7.25 -13.36 11.39
N GLN A 38 -7.79 -14.57 11.59
CA GLN A 38 -7.03 -15.81 11.50
C GLN A 38 -6.30 -15.99 10.16
N GLU A 39 -6.92 -15.63 9.04
CA GLU A 39 -6.30 -15.74 7.71
C GLU A 39 -5.07 -14.83 7.56
N LYS A 40 -5.14 -13.62 8.10
CA LYS A 40 -4.01 -12.68 8.10
C LYS A 40 -2.87 -13.19 8.95
N ARG A 41 -3.16 -13.72 10.17
CA ARG A 41 -2.15 -14.35 11.02
C ARG A 41 -1.47 -15.54 10.34
N ALA A 42 -2.22 -16.34 9.56
CA ALA A 42 -1.70 -17.47 8.82
C ALA A 42 -0.72 -17.10 7.68
N MET A 43 -0.59 -15.82 7.33
CA MET A 43 0.45 -15.35 6.41
C MET A 43 1.84 -15.30 7.07
N LEU A 44 1.91 -15.19 8.38
CA LEU A 44 3.15 -15.09 9.17
C LEU A 44 3.60 -16.49 9.61
N ARG A 45 4.34 -17.19 8.76
CA ARG A 45 4.70 -18.62 8.99
C ARG A 45 6.11 -18.81 9.55
N ASP A 46 6.98 -17.82 9.38
CA ASP A 46 8.37 -17.94 9.84
C ASP A 46 8.44 -17.70 11.36
N PRO A 47 9.07 -18.58 12.14
CA PRO A 47 9.15 -18.45 13.60
C PRO A 47 9.97 -17.24 14.07
N ARG A 48 10.74 -16.62 13.18
CA ARG A 48 11.46 -15.37 13.44
C ARG A 48 10.55 -14.13 13.36
N ILE A 49 9.29 -14.28 12.96
CA ILE A 49 8.31 -13.21 12.97
C ILE A 49 7.47 -13.33 14.22
N ARG A 50 7.57 -12.36 15.12
CA ARG A 50 6.76 -12.26 16.33
C ARG A 50 5.69 -11.21 16.14
N LEU A 51 4.43 -11.63 16.18
CA LEU A 51 3.28 -10.73 16.12
C LEU A 51 2.98 -10.18 17.50
N ILE A 52 2.93 -8.86 17.61
CA ILE A 52 2.55 -8.11 18.81
C ILE A 52 1.32 -7.28 18.48
N GLU A 53 0.28 -7.42 19.27
CA GLU A 53 -0.97 -6.67 19.08
C GLU A 53 -1.07 -5.57 20.10
N SER A 54 -1.47 -4.39 19.63
CA SER A 54 -1.76 -3.25 20.47
C SER A 54 -3.24 -2.88 20.39
N ASN A 55 -3.71 -2.09 21.37
CA ASN A 55 -5.05 -1.50 21.33
C ASN A 55 -5.01 -0.04 20.86
N LEU A 56 -3.91 0.37 20.22
CA LEU A 56 -3.70 1.75 19.77
C LEU A 56 -4.55 2.05 18.53
N ALA A 57 -5.01 3.27 18.41
CA ALA A 57 -5.72 3.72 17.23
C ALA A 57 -4.77 3.98 16.05
N LEU A 58 -5.27 3.82 14.83
CA LEU A 58 -4.55 4.26 13.64
C LEU A 58 -4.51 5.80 13.58
N GLU A 59 -3.40 6.37 13.14
CA GLU A 59 -3.20 7.84 13.11
C GLU A 59 -4.32 8.61 12.38
N TRP A 60 -4.94 8.02 11.37
CA TRP A 60 -6.07 8.62 10.66
C TRP A 60 -7.43 8.43 11.37
N GLN A 61 -7.54 7.49 12.31
CA GLN A 61 -8.70 7.32 13.19
C GLN A 61 -8.62 8.22 14.40
N ASP A 62 -7.41 8.53 14.85
CA ASP A 62 -7.11 9.41 15.98
C ASP A 62 -6.35 10.65 15.50
N ALA A 63 -6.97 11.41 14.60
CA ALA A 63 -6.37 12.62 14.03
C ALA A 63 -6.09 13.73 15.06
N ALA A 64 -6.79 13.72 16.19
CA ALA A 64 -6.57 14.64 17.31
C ALA A 64 -5.35 14.23 18.16
N GLY A 65 -4.99 12.94 18.17
CA GLY A 65 -3.87 12.41 18.94
C GLY A 65 -4.22 12.09 20.39
N ASP A 66 -5.47 11.70 20.64
CA ASP A 66 -5.95 11.44 22.02
C ASP A 66 -5.25 10.23 22.65
N ASP A 67 -4.82 9.23 21.85
CA ASP A 67 -4.10 8.05 22.33
C ASP A 67 -2.56 8.19 22.31
N LEU A 68 -2.01 9.33 21.86
CA LEU A 68 -0.56 9.53 21.77
C LEU A 68 0.21 9.26 23.07
N PRO A 69 -0.28 9.63 24.27
CA PRO A 69 0.41 9.30 25.51
C PRO A 69 0.52 7.79 25.78
N ASP A 70 -0.52 7.04 25.41
CA ASP A 70 -0.54 5.58 25.57
C ASP A 70 0.31 4.91 24.51
N ALA A 71 0.26 5.39 23.26
CA ALA A 71 1.10 4.93 22.18
C ALA A 71 2.59 5.14 22.51
N ARG A 72 2.96 6.32 23.03
CA ARG A 72 4.34 6.61 23.44
C ARG A 72 4.82 5.60 24.48
N ARG A 73 4.10 5.44 25.58
CA ARG A 73 4.49 4.47 26.63
C ARG A 73 4.61 3.07 26.10
N PHE A 74 3.65 2.62 25.31
CA PHE A 74 3.68 1.28 24.71
C PHE A 74 4.92 1.04 23.85
N PHE A 75 5.29 1.99 23.02
CA PHE A 75 6.45 1.84 22.13
C PHE A 75 7.77 2.02 22.86
N GLU A 76 7.87 2.89 23.87
CA GLU A 76 9.05 3.02 24.75
C GLU A 76 9.31 1.71 25.50
N ASP A 77 8.30 1.15 26.19
CA ASP A 77 8.39 -0.14 26.89
C ASP A 77 8.78 -1.29 25.94
N LEU A 78 8.28 -1.24 24.71
CA LEU A 78 8.55 -2.25 23.70
C LEU A 78 9.99 -2.13 23.17
N GLU A 79 10.49 -0.92 22.92
CA GLU A 79 11.87 -0.69 22.51
C GLU A 79 12.86 -1.14 23.60
N ASP A 80 12.59 -0.80 24.88
CA ASP A 80 13.39 -1.21 26.01
C ASP A 80 13.43 -2.75 26.16
N THR A 81 12.32 -3.43 25.90
CA THR A 81 12.24 -4.89 26.01
C THR A 81 12.92 -5.63 24.87
N ILE A 82 12.75 -5.14 23.63
CA ILE A 82 13.23 -5.80 22.41
C ILE A 82 14.65 -5.38 22.06
N GLN A 83 15.02 -4.10 22.33
CA GLN A 83 16.27 -3.48 21.91
C GLN A 83 16.54 -3.68 20.41
N PRO A 84 15.63 -3.21 19.53
CA PRO A 84 15.73 -3.45 18.10
C PRO A 84 16.87 -2.66 17.47
N ASP A 85 17.52 -3.22 16.46
CA ASP A 85 18.53 -2.51 15.68
C ASP A 85 17.93 -1.40 14.79
N ILE A 86 16.67 -1.61 14.33
CA ILE A 86 15.97 -0.71 13.41
C ILE A 86 14.49 -0.61 13.78
N ILE A 87 13.97 0.59 13.77
CA ILE A 87 12.53 0.88 13.83
C ILE A 87 12.03 1.14 12.41
N HIS A 88 11.08 0.33 11.95
CA HIS A 88 10.40 0.50 10.66
C HIS A 88 8.93 0.85 10.91
N LEU A 89 8.54 2.06 10.62
CA LEU A 89 7.19 2.57 10.84
C LEU A 89 6.40 2.64 9.53
N ASN A 90 5.21 2.08 9.51
CA ASN A 90 4.23 2.21 8.42
C ASN A 90 3.18 3.31 8.71
N SER A 91 3.53 4.22 9.58
CA SER A 91 2.80 5.40 10.02
C SER A 91 3.79 6.55 10.22
N PHE A 92 3.30 7.78 10.34
CA PHE A 92 4.16 8.96 10.40
C PHE A 92 4.34 9.49 11.83
N ARG A 93 3.23 9.57 12.60
CA ARG A 93 3.21 10.29 13.88
C ARG A 93 4.11 9.67 14.94
N GLU A 94 4.26 8.35 14.94
CA GLU A 94 5.10 7.62 15.89
C GLU A 94 6.60 7.88 15.68
N ALA A 95 7.00 8.38 14.51
CA ALA A 95 8.37 8.83 14.28
C ALA A 95 8.76 10.04 15.15
N ASN A 96 7.78 10.73 15.74
CA ASN A 96 8.01 11.84 16.69
C ASN A 96 8.36 11.38 18.11
N PHE A 97 8.36 10.08 18.40
CA PHE A 97 8.78 9.56 19.69
C PHE A 97 10.31 9.57 19.83
N ASP A 98 10.81 9.41 21.06
CA ASP A 98 12.26 9.47 21.34
C ASP A 98 12.86 8.07 21.25
N TRP A 99 13.06 7.60 20.01
CA TRP A 99 13.65 6.31 19.71
C TRP A 99 15.16 6.29 19.89
N PHE A 100 15.69 5.20 20.45
CA PHE A 100 17.14 4.95 20.51
C PHE A 100 17.66 4.37 19.18
N ALA A 101 16.89 3.43 18.59
CA ALA A 101 17.23 2.85 17.30
C ALA A 101 16.88 3.79 16.13
N PRO A 102 17.60 3.71 15.01
CA PRO A 102 17.30 4.52 13.85
C PRO A 102 15.92 4.18 13.23
N VAL A 103 15.19 5.23 12.89
CA VAL A 103 13.80 5.15 12.41
C VAL A 103 13.75 5.33 10.91
N GLY A 104 13.12 4.36 10.21
CA GLY A 104 12.65 4.49 8.84
C GLY A 104 11.13 4.56 8.79
N VAL A 105 10.57 5.56 8.11
CA VAL A 105 9.12 5.73 7.87
C VAL A 105 8.79 5.31 6.45
N VAL A 106 7.69 4.56 6.27
CA VAL A 106 7.15 4.23 4.95
C VAL A 106 5.83 4.95 4.73
N ALA A 107 5.81 5.84 3.76
CA ALA A 107 4.64 6.60 3.35
C ALA A 107 3.78 5.76 2.41
N HIS A 108 2.81 4.99 2.95
CA HIS A 108 1.89 4.18 2.14
C HIS A 108 0.73 4.97 1.56
N SER A 109 0.22 5.93 2.31
CA SER A 109 -0.84 6.87 1.95
C SER A 109 -0.91 7.95 3.02
N CYS A 110 -1.58 9.07 2.74
CA CYS A 110 -1.94 10.04 3.77
C CYS A 110 -3.31 10.65 3.49
N VAL A 111 -3.95 11.14 4.55
CA VAL A 111 -5.29 11.71 4.48
C VAL A 111 -5.35 12.91 3.54
N ASN A 112 -4.35 13.79 3.58
CA ASN A 112 -4.30 14.99 2.74
C ASN A 112 -4.24 14.65 1.24
N SER A 113 -3.40 13.68 0.85
CA SER A 113 -3.29 13.25 -0.55
C SER A 113 -4.56 12.54 -1.03
N TRP A 114 -5.22 11.78 -0.14
CA TRP A 114 -6.50 11.16 -0.43
C TRP A 114 -7.59 12.23 -0.67
N GLY A 115 -7.71 13.22 0.21
CA GLY A 115 -8.67 14.31 0.08
C GLY A 115 -8.49 15.09 -1.21
N LEU A 116 -7.25 15.45 -1.56
CA LEU A 116 -6.94 16.14 -2.82
C LEU A 116 -7.33 15.32 -4.05
N ALA A 117 -6.97 14.06 -4.09
CA ALA A 117 -7.28 13.19 -5.23
C ALA A 117 -8.78 12.88 -5.38
N CYS A 118 -9.51 12.83 -4.27
CA CYS A 118 -10.97 12.67 -4.26
C CYS A 118 -11.72 13.99 -4.46
N GLN A 119 -11.04 15.14 -4.50
CA GLN A 119 -11.63 16.48 -4.56
C GLN A 119 -12.58 16.75 -3.38
N ASP A 120 -12.23 16.22 -2.22
CA ASP A 120 -12.96 16.33 -0.96
C ASP A 120 -12.00 16.84 0.12
N THR A 121 -11.87 18.16 0.24
CA THR A 121 -10.84 18.81 1.05
C THR A 121 -11.40 19.78 2.10
N GLU A 122 -12.69 20.07 2.12
CA GLU A 122 -13.28 21.07 3.03
C GLU A 122 -13.03 20.70 4.50
N TRP A 123 -13.22 19.43 4.84
CA TRP A 123 -13.01 18.88 6.18
C TRP A 123 -11.54 18.89 6.64
N LEU A 124 -10.57 18.99 5.72
CA LEU A 124 -9.14 19.10 6.08
C LEU A 124 -8.82 20.40 6.84
N SER A 125 -9.69 21.40 6.76
CA SER A 125 -9.59 22.65 7.53
C SER A 125 -9.92 22.50 9.02
N GLU A 126 -10.57 21.40 9.44
CA GLU A 126 -10.86 21.12 10.83
C GLU A 126 -9.59 20.97 11.67
N GLN A 127 -9.66 21.40 12.94
CA GLN A 127 -8.49 21.43 13.84
C GLN A 127 -7.79 20.05 13.97
N LYS A 128 -8.54 18.96 14.06
CA LYS A 128 -7.98 17.60 14.17
C LYS A 128 -7.13 17.22 12.94
N TRP A 129 -7.58 17.60 11.73
CA TRP A 129 -6.86 17.30 10.50
C TRP A 129 -5.65 18.20 10.28
N GLN A 130 -5.70 19.43 10.77
CA GLN A 130 -4.51 20.29 10.86
C GLN A 130 -3.48 19.73 11.84
N HIS A 131 -3.96 19.13 12.96
CA HIS A 131 -3.07 18.42 13.89
C HIS A 131 -2.41 17.23 13.22
N TYR A 132 -3.19 16.37 12.55
CA TYR A 132 -2.70 15.25 11.75
C TYR A 132 -1.64 15.71 10.75
N THR A 133 -1.93 16.76 9.95
CA THR A 133 -0.99 17.28 8.94
C THR A 133 0.35 17.69 9.56
N ARG A 134 0.31 18.35 10.71
CA ARG A 134 1.54 18.75 11.43
C ARG A 134 2.30 17.53 11.97
N ALA A 135 1.57 16.52 12.49
CA ALA A 135 2.18 15.31 13.02
C ALA A 135 2.89 14.51 11.90
N VAL A 136 2.27 14.41 10.72
CA VAL A 136 2.87 13.79 9.53
C VAL A 136 4.15 14.53 9.10
N ALA A 137 4.07 15.87 8.97
CA ALA A 137 5.23 16.67 8.58
C ALA A 137 6.39 16.55 9.59
N ALA A 138 6.08 16.58 10.89
CA ALA A 138 7.06 16.41 11.95
C ALA A 138 7.68 15.01 11.92
N GLY A 139 6.87 13.95 11.75
CA GLY A 139 7.36 12.58 11.67
C GLY A 139 8.29 12.34 10.49
N LEU A 140 7.94 12.86 9.31
CA LEU A 140 8.82 12.81 8.12
C LEU A 140 10.16 13.52 8.35
N ASN A 141 10.16 14.66 9.07
CA ASN A 141 11.38 15.42 9.37
C ASN A 141 12.23 14.80 10.47
N ARG A 142 11.62 14.06 11.40
CA ARG A 142 12.32 13.41 12.49
C ARG A 142 12.86 12.02 12.12
N ALA A 143 12.26 11.37 11.16
CA ALA A 143 12.72 10.08 10.67
C ALA A 143 14.15 10.16 10.11
N HIS A 144 14.97 9.16 10.40
CA HIS A 144 16.33 9.05 9.85
C HIS A 144 16.30 8.78 8.33
N ALA A 145 15.23 8.14 7.85
CA ALA A 145 14.92 8.00 6.44
C ALA A 145 13.41 7.85 6.26
N TRP A 146 12.90 8.26 5.10
CA TRP A 146 11.54 7.93 4.70
C TRP A 146 11.51 7.35 3.29
N VAL A 147 10.51 6.51 3.04
CA VAL A 147 10.35 5.73 1.81
C VAL A 147 8.96 5.95 1.25
N SER A 148 8.88 6.03 -0.07
CA SER A 148 7.62 6.01 -0.84
C SER A 148 7.55 4.80 -1.76
N PRO A 149 6.37 4.20 -1.99
CA PRO A 149 6.22 3.04 -2.86
C PRO A 149 6.25 3.36 -4.36
N SER A 150 6.21 4.64 -4.74
CA SER A 150 6.32 5.11 -6.14
C SER A 150 6.92 6.51 -6.19
N GLN A 151 7.47 6.90 -7.34
CA GLN A 151 7.98 8.26 -7.55
C GLN A 151 6.84 9.27 -7.55
N SER A 152 5.71 8.95 -8.19
CA SER A 152 4.54 9.81 -8.20
C SER A 152 4.03 10.11 -6.79
N PHE A 153 4.00 9.12 -5.90
CA PHE A 153 3.59 9.35 -4.52
C PHE A 153 4.67 10.08 -3.70
N HIS A 154 5.95 9.80 -3.97
CA HIS A 154 7.06 10.56 -3.41
C HIS A 154 6.92 12.05 -3.68
N ASP A 155 6.64 12.43 -4.92
CA ASP A 155 6.48 13.83 -5.32
C ASP A 155 5.28 14.49 -4.63
N ILE A 156 4.18 13.75 -4.45
CA ILE A 156 3.01 14.20 -3.67
C ILE A 156 3.40 14.50 -2.22
N ILE A 157 4.12 13.59 -1.55
CA ILE A 157 4.58 13.80 -0.17
C ILE A 157 5.52 15.01 -0.08
N CYS A 158 6.46 15.15 -1.01
CA CYS A 158 7.34 16.31 -1.09
C CYS A 158 6.55 17.62 -1.27
N GLY A 159 5.54 17.63 -2.14
CA GLY A 159 4.70 18.80 -2.37
C GLY A 159 3.87 19.20 -1.15
N LEU A 160 3.31 18.23 -0.43
CA LEU A 160 2.44 18.44 0.72
C LEU A 160 3.20 18.84 1.99
N TYR A 161 4.31 18.17 2.29
CA TYR A 161 4.95 18.23 3.60
C TYR A 161 6.35 18.82 3.58
N ARG A 162 6.99 18.92 2.42
CA ARG A 162 8.35 19.47 2.23
C ARG A 162 9.36 18.90 3.24
N PRO A 163 9.50 17.57 3.30
CA PRO A 163 10.43 16.96 4.26
C PRO A 163 11.86 17.42 4.02
N SER A 164 12.63 17.56 5.11
CA SER A 164 14.02 18.01 5.06
C SER A 164 14.98 17.02 4.40
N SER A 165 14.66 15.71 4.44
CA SER A 165 15.41 14.67 3.73
C SER A 165 14.76 14.35 2.39
N PRO A 166 15.54 13.95 1.37
CA PRO A 166 15.02 13.72 0.01
C PRO A 166 14.09 12.51 -0.12
N GLY A 167 14.06 11.62 0.89
CA GLY A 167 13.34 10.35 0.80
C GLY A 167 13.97 9.34 -0.16
N THR A 168 13.37 8.20 -0.26
CA THR A 168 13.81 7.13 -1.17
C THR A 168 12.58 6.43 -1.75
N VAL A 169 12.60 6.12 -3.04
CA VAL A 169 11.57 5.28 -3.65
C VAL A 169 11.99 3.82 -3.55
N ILE A 170 11.16 3.01 -2.88
CA ILE A 170 11.30 1.55 -2.86
C ILE A 170 9.93 0.98 -3.27
N TRP A 171 9.86 0.47 -4.49
CA TRP A 171 8.62 -0.12 -4.98
C TRP A 171 8.18 -1.30 -4.13
N ASN A 172 6.88 -1.37 -3.87
CA ASN A 172 6.30 -2.57 -3.26
C ASN A 172 6.43 -3.75 -4.20
N GLY A 173 6.65 -4.93 -3.63
CA GLY A 173 6.78 -6.16 -4.39
C GLY A 173 5.89 -7.27 -3.85
N ILE A 174 5.63 -8.24 -4.70
CA ILE A 174 4.92 -9.46 -4.35
C ILE A 174 5.75 -10.70 -4.68
N SER A 175 5.43 -11.81 -4.02
CA SER A 175 5.90 -13.13 -4.49
C SER A 175 5.19 -13.48 -5.80
N PRO A 176 5.90 -14.10 -6.76
CA PRO A 176 5.29 -14.51 -8.02
C PRO A 176 3.98 -15.26 -7.82
N ALA A 177 3.01 -15.05 -8.69
CA ALA A 177 1.83 -15.88 -8.73
C ALA A 177 2.20 -17.30 -9.15
N ALA A 178 1.42 -18.29 -8.71
CA ALA A 178 1.47 -19.59 -9.36
C ALA A 178 1.16 -19.41 -10.85
N SER A 179 1.71 -20.27 -11.71
CA SER A 179 1.46 -20.20 -13.16
C SER A 179 -0.03 -20.03 -13.43
N PRO A 180 -0.42 -19.06 -14.27
CA PRO A 180 -1.83 -18.89 -14.62
C PRO A 180 -2.33 -20.16 -15.32
N PRO A 181 -3.63 -20.49 -15.26
CA PRO A 181 -4.21 -21.57 -16.01
C PRO A 181 -4.04 -21.30 -17.53
N ASP A 182 -4.05 -22.35 -18.33
CA ASP A 182 -3.87 -22.28 -19.79
C ASP A 182 -4.86 -21.36 -20.50
N SER A 183 -6.03 -21.09 -19.88
CA SER A 183 -7.03 -20.18 -20.42
C SER A 183 -7.66 -19.31 -19.32
N LYS A 184 -7.78 -18.02 -19.61
CA LYS A 184 -8.56 -17.06 -18.83
C LYS A 184 -10.05 -17.22 -19.12
N ARG A 185 -10.88 -16.96 -18.09
CA ARG A 185 -12.34 -16.95 -18.23
C ARG A 185 -12.83 -15.55 -18.63
N ARG A 186 -13.91 -15.50 -19.38
CA ARG A 186 -14.53 -14.25 -19.86
C ARG A 186 -15.27 -13.54 -18.74
N PHE A 187 -14.53 -12.86 -17.86
CA PHE A 187 -15.07 -11.95 -16.86
C PHE A 187 -14.04 -10.86 -16.50
N ILE A 188 -14.57 -9.76 -15.97
CA ILE A 188 -13.85 -8.61 -15.47
C ILE A 188 -13.83 -8.69 -13.95
N LEU A 189 -12.70 -8.40 -13.33
CA LEU A 189 -12.54 -8.38 -11.87
C LEU A 189 -12.07 -6.99 -11.42
N SER A 190 -12.62 -6.50 -10.33
CA SER A 190 -12.11 -5.37 -9.56
C SER A 190 -11.99 -5.76 -8.09
N ALA A 191 -11.10 -5.09 -7.35
CA ALA A 191 -10.93 -5.33 -5.93
C ALA A 191 -10.57 -4.04 -5.18
N GLY A 192 -11.23 -3.82 -4.03
CA GLY A 192 -10.99 -2.66 -3.19
C GLY A 192 -12.07 -2.49 -2.12
N ARG A 193 -11.91 -1.47 -1.26
CA ARG A 193 -12.96 -1.06 -0.32
C ARG A 193 -14.08 -0.38 -1.10
N LEU A 194 -15.29 -0.97 -1.10
CA LEU A 194 -16.38 -0.49 -1.94
C LEU A 194 -16.94 0.86 -1.49
N TRP A 195 -16.73 1.21 -0.23
CA TRP A 195 -17.14 2.49 0.36
C TRP A 195 -16.11 3.63 0.18
N ASP A 196 -14.88 3.30 -0.25
CA ASP A 196 -13.80 4.27 -0.40
C ASP A 196 -13.95 5.02 -1.73
N ALA A 197 -14.20 6.33 -1.64
CA ALA A 197 -14.35 7.20 -2.81
C ALA A 197 -13.11 7.14 -3.74
N ALA A 198 -11.93 6.90 -3.18
CA ALA A 198 -10.70 6.75 -3.94
C ALA A 198 -10.72 5.54 -4.87
N LYS A 199 -11.46 4.47 -4.55
CA LYS A 199 -11.59 3.27 -5.40
C LYS A 199 -12.57 3.45 -6.55
N ASN A 200 -13.42 4.50 -6.50
CA ASN A 200 -14.30 4.93 -7.59
C ASN A 200 -15.20 3.81 -8.17
N VAL A 201 -15.69 2.93 -7.27
CA VAL A 201 -16.52 1.78 -7.66
C VAL A 201 -17.82 2.22 -8.32
N SER A 202 -18.34 3.41 -7.98
CA SER A 202 -19.52 3.99 -8.62
C SER A 202 -19.33 4.26 -10.11
N ALA A 203 -18.15 4.69 -10.54
CA ALA A 203 -17.84 4.83 -11.98
C ALA A 203 -17.86 3.47 -12.69
N LEU A 204 -17.28 2.44 -12.05
CA LEU A 204 -17.34 1.08 -12.59
C LEU A 204 -18.77 0.56 -12.66
N ALA A 205 -19.61 0.87 -11.67
CA ALA A 205 -21.02 0.49 -11.68
C ALA A 205 -21.78 1.09 -12.87
N ARG A 206 -21.54 2.37 -13.19
CA ARG A 206 -22.12 3.00 -14.38
C ARG A 206 -21.56 2.41 -15.68
N ALA A 207 -20.24 2.21 -15.74
CA ALA A 207 -19.57 1.64 -16.89
C ALA A 207 -19.89 0.16 -17.14
N SER A 208 -20.36 -0.58 -16.13
CA SER A 208 -20.69 -2.01 -16.27
C SER A 208 -21.96 -2.31 -17.07
N ARG A 209 -22.84 -1.31 -17.22
CA ARG A 209 -24.14 -1.49 -17.87
C ARG A 209 -24.00 -1.86 -19.34
N GLY A 210 -24.64 -2.96 -19.72
CA GLY A 210 -24.64 -3.45 -21.11
C GLY A 210 -23.31 -4.04 -21.57
N LEU A 211 -22.38 -4.39 -20.67
CA LEU A 211 -21.20 -5.16 -21.04
C LEU A 211 -21.56 -6.63 -21.25
N ASP A 212 -20.97 -7.26 -22.28
CA ASP A 212 -21.19 -8.69 -22.58
C ASP A 212 -20.63 -9.62 -21.49
N TRP A 213 -19.67 -9.15 -20.70
CA TRP A 213 -19.01 -9.96 -19.67
C TRP A 213 -19.40 -9.51 -18.27
N PRO A 214 -19.58 -10.46 -17.34
CA PRO A 214 -19.86 -10.13 -15.95
C PRO A 214 -18.69 -9.39 -15.30
N VAL A 215 -19.02 -8.38 -14.48
CA VAL A 215 -18.07 -7.58 -13.71
C VAL A 215 -18.19 -7.97 -12.25
N PHE A 216 -17.18 -8.67 -11.72
CA PHE A 216 -17.10 -9.06 -10.33
C PHE A 216 -16.30 -8.02 -9.53
N VAL A 217 -16.81 -7.66 -8.34
CA VAL A 217 -16.11 -6.75 -7.42
C VAL A 217 -15.92 -7.41 -6.07
N ALA A 218 -14.67 -7.56 -5.65
CA ALA A 218 -14.28 -8.09 -4.36
C ALA A 218 -13.94 -6.96 -3.38
N GLY A 219 -14.41 -7.07 -2.15
CA GLY A 219 -14.03 -6.17 -1.07
C GLY A 219 -15.11 -5.95 -0.02
N PRO A 220 -14.74 -5.33 1.11
CA PRO A 220 -15.68 -5.03 2.16
C PRO A 220 -16.70 -4.00 1.66
N GLN A 221 -17.97 -4.29 1.96
CA GLN A 221 -19.09 -3.40 1.73
C GLN A 221 -19.31 -2.55 2.99
N SER A 222 -19.83 -1.32 2.82
CA SER A 222 -20.40 -0.60 3.95
C SER A 222 -21.90 -0.90 4.03
N ASP A 223 -22.46 -0.71 5.23
CA ASP A 223 -23.90 -0.81 5.46
C ASP A 223 -24.69 0.33 4.79
N HIS A 224 -24.02 1.28 4.16
CA HIS A 224 -24.64 2.39 3.44
C HIS A 224 -24.97 1.98 2.01
N PRO A 225 -26.28 1.94 1.64
CA PRO A 225 -26.73 1.54 0.31
C PRO A 225 -26.58 2.65 -0.76
N ALA A 226 -25.67 3.60 -0.57
CA ALA A 226 -25.73 4.91 -1.23
C ALA A 226 -25.20 4.98 -2.66
N TYR A 227 -24.80 3.88 -3.31
CA TYR A 227 -24.49 3.94 -4.74
C TYR A 227 -25.28 2.92 -5.55
N ASP A 228 -25.70 3.35 -6.72
CA ASP A 228 -26.27 2.48 -7.74
C ASP A 228 -25.23 1.42 -8.15
N ARG A 229 -25.52 0.17 -7.88
CA ARG A 229 -24.62 -0.96 -8.15
C ARG A 229 -24.47 -1.29 -9.63
N GLY A 230 -25.30 -0.71 -10.51
CA GLY A 230 -25.30 -1.07 -11.91
C GLY A 230 -25.48 -2.58 -12.10
N GLU A 231 -24.67 -3.17 -12.97
CA GLU A 231 -24.63 -4.62 -13.23
C GLU A 231 -23.47 -5.33 -12.52
N LEU A 232 -22.91 -4.71 -11.46
CA LEU A 232 -21.82 -5.31 -10.70
C LEU A 232 -22.29 -6.52 -9.89
N ILE A 233 -21.51 -7.59 -9.94
CA ILE A 233 -21.65 -8.77 -9.10
C ILE A 233 -20.70 -8.64 -7.91
N LEU A 234 -21.25 -8.26 -6.75
CA LEU A 234 -20.46 -8.12 -5.53
C LEU A 234 -20.21 -9.49 -4.92
N ILE A 235 -18.95 -9.86 -4.77
CA ILE A 235 -18.54 -11.17 -4.27
C ILE A 235 -18.01 -11.14 -2.83
N GLY A 236 -18.22 -10.01 -2.15
CA GLY A 236 -17.88 -9.83 -0.74
C GLY A 236 -16.39 -9.69 -0.46
N ASN A 237 -16.06 -9.73 0.83
CA ASN A 237 -14.68 -9.67 1.28
C ASN A 237 -14.04 -11.05 1.16
N LEU A 238 -13.11 -11.22 0.21
CA LEU A 238 -12.40 -12.47 -0.02
C LEU A 238 -11.12 -12.52 0.81
N SER A 239 -10.71 -13.74 1.18
CA SER A 239 -9.35 -13.95 1.65
C SER A 239 -8.33 -13.60 0.56
N HIS A 240 -7.10 -13.27 0.96
CA HIS A 240 -6.02 -12.96 0.01
C HIS A 240 -5.80 -14.11 -0.99
N SER A 241 -5.82 -15.35 -0.53
CA SER A 241 -5.68 -16.54 -1.38
C SER A 241 -6.84 -16.71 -2.35
N ALA A 242 -8.08 -16.48 -1.89
CA ALA A 242 -9.27 -16.55 -2.74
C ALA A 242 -9.29 -15.45 -3.81
N LEU A 243 -8.89 -14.21 -3.45
CA LEU A 243 -8.75 -13.11 -4.41
C LEU A 243 -7.70 -13.41 -5.47
N ARG A 244 -6.51 -13.89 -5.07
CA ARG A 244 -5.46 -14.30 -6.02
C ARG A 244 -5.94 -15.42 -6.95
N SER A 245 -6.67 -16.40 -6.43
CA SER A 245 -7.29 -17.45 -7.27
C SER A 245 -8.29 -16.87 -8.27
N ARG A 246 -9.09 -15.87 -7.89
CA ARG A 246 -9.97 -15.17 -8.84
C ARG A 246 -9.18 -14.45 -9.92
N MET A 247 -8.10 -13.74 -9.55
CA MET A 247 -7.23 -13.05 -10.50
C MET A 247 -6.60 -14.01 -11.52
N GLN A 248 -6.19 -15.21 -11.09
CA GLN A 248 -5.67 -16.21 -12.01
C GLN A 248 -6.65 -16.56 -13.15
N HIS A 249 -7.96 -16.54 -12.86
CA HIS A 249 -8.98 -16.88 -13.83
C HIS A 249 -9.57 -15.68 -14.58
N ALA A 250 -9.45 -14.46 -14.04
CA ALA A 250 -9.98 -13.26 -14.66
C ALA A 250 -9.22 -12.90 -15.94
N ALA A 251 -9.94 -12.60 -17.02
CA ALA A 251 -9.32 -12.15 -18.26
C ALA A 251 -8.90 -10.68 -18.19
N ILE A 252 -9.66 -9.86 -17.48
CA ILE A 252 -9.44 -8.41 -17.32
C ILE A 252 -9.51 -8.07 -15.84
N PHE A 253 -8.60 -7.21 -15.39
CA PHE A 253 -8.66 -6.54 -14.10
C PHE A 253 -8.81 -5.04 -14.32
N VAL A 254 -9.78 -4.42 -13.62
CA VAL A 254 -10.06 -3.00 -13.71
C VAL A 254 -9.85 -2.31 -12.37
N SER A 255 -9.14 -1.19 -12.40
CA SER A 255 -8.98 -0.29 -11.26
C SER A 255 -9.26 1.16 -11.69
N PRO A 256 -10.51 1.65 -11.51
CA PRO A 256 -10.90 3.01 -11.88
C PRO A 256 -10.54 4.03 -10.78
N ALA A 257 -9.56 3.73 -9.95
CA ALA A 257 -9.22 4.49 -8.76
C ALA A 257 -8.81 5.93 -9.08
N ARG A 258 -9.29 6.87 -8.27
CA ARG A 258 -8.86 8.28 -8.29
C ARG A 258 -7.55 8.50 -7.55
N TYR A 259 -7.27 7.62 -6.60
CA TYR A 259 -6.07 7.67 -5.77
C TYR A 259 -5.56 6.26 -5.47
N GLU A 260 -4.30 6.05 -5.79
CA GLU A 260 -3.59 4.80 -5.52
C GLU A 260 -2.09 5.09 -5.44
N PRO A 261 -1.46 5.04 -4.27
CA PRO A 261 -0.02 5.29 -4.12
C PRO A 261 0.88 4.25 -4.81
N PHE A 262 0.37 3.01 -4.97
CA PHE A 262 1.09 1.94 -5.66
C PHE A 262 0.15 0.97 -6.41
N GLY A 263 -0.84 0.37 -5.73
CA GLY A 263 -1.76 -0.58 -6.33
C GLY A 263 -1.31 -2.04 -6.25
N LEU A 264 -1.15 -2.59 -5.03
CA LEU A 264 -0.81 -4.00 -4.85
C LEU A 264 -1.77 -4.95 -5.56
N SER A 265 -3.07 -4.67 -5.55
CA SER A 265 -4.06 -5.50 -6.26
C SER A 265 -3.89 -5.47 -7.77
N VAL A 266 -3.45 -4.34 -8.33
CA VAL A 266 -3.09 -4.23 -9.75
C VAL A 266 -1.86 -5.08 -10.06
N LEU A 267 -0.84 -5.02 -9.20
CA LEU A 267 0.36 -5.82 -9.35
C LEU A 267 0.05 -7.33 -9.25
N GLU A 268 -0.79 -7.72 -8.31
CA GLU A 268 -1.23 -9.12 -8.15
C GLU A 268 -2.01 -9.61 -9.37
N ALA A 269 -2.89 -8.78 -9.93
CA ALA A 269 -3.65 -9.09 -11.13
C ALA A 269 -2.76 -9.18 -12.38
N ALA A 270 -1.79 -8.28 -12.53
CA ALA A 270 -0.79 -8.31 -13.58
C ALA A 270 0.05 -9.58 -13.52
N SER A 271 0.58 -9.92 -12.35
CA SER A 271 1.34 -11.14 -12.10
C SER A 271 0.52 -12.42 -12.34
N ALA A 272 -0.80 -12.34 -12.14
CA ALA A 272 -1.73 -13.41 -12.46
C ALA A 272 -2.12 -13.47 -13.96
N GLY A 273 -1.62 -12.56 -14.81
CA GLY A 273 -1.87 -12.54 -16.25
C GLY A 273 -3.21 -11.92 -16.64
N CYS A 274 -3.77 -10.98 -15.90
CA CYS A 274 -4.92 -10.18 -16.32
C CYS A 274 -4.50 -9.08 -17.30
N ALA A 275 -5.33 -8.76 -18.29
CA ALA A 275 -5.24 -7.50 -18.99
C ALA A 275 -5.70 -6.37 -18.06
N LEU A 276 -5.00 -5.25 -18.06
CA LEU A 276 -5.25 -4.15 -17.13
C LEU A 276 -6.02 -3.01 -17.81
N VAL A 277 -7.10 -2.54 -17.17
CA VAL A 277 -7.77 -1.27 -17.46
C VAL A 277 -7.65 -0.41 -16.20
N LEU A 278 -6.94 0.70 -16.29
CA LEU A 278 -6.56 1.52 -15.15
C LEU A 278 -6.95 2.99 -15.36
N SER A 279 -7.21 3.69 -14.27
CA SER A 279 -7.33 5.14 -14.34
C SER A 279 -6.05 5.79 -14.83
N ASP A 280 -6.20 6.87 -15.61
CA ASP A 280 -5.09 7.72 -16.06
C ASP A 280 -4.64 8.65 -14.93
N ILE A 281 -3.98 8.07 -13.93
CA ILE A 281 -3.38 8.79 -12.80
C ILE A 281 -1.86 8.62 -12.82
N PRO A 282 -1.09 9.59 -12.28
CA PRO A 282 0.37 9.57 -12.35
C PRO A 282 1.01 8.28 -11.89
N THR A 283 0.54 7.70 -10.77
CA THR A 283 1.07 6.44 -10.23
C THR A 283 0.87 5.27 -11.19
N PHE A 284 -0.31 5.14 -11.79
CA PHE A 284 -0.55 4.04 -12.73
C PHE A 284 0.23 4.24 -14.03
N ARG A 285 0.39 5.47 -14.49
CA ARG A 285 1.26 5.77 -15.64
C ARG A 285 2.71 5.41 -15.36
N GLU A 286 3.25 5.82 -14.21
CA GLU A 286 4.61 5.45 -13.80
C GLU A 286 4.84 3.93 -13.85
N LEU A 287 3.91 3.18 -13.28
CA LEU A 287 4.11 1.75 -13.07
C LEU A 287 3.75 0.89 -14.28
N TRP A 288 2.73 1.28 -15.06
CA TRP A 288 2.08 0.41 -16.04
C TRP A 288 2.02 0.96 -17.47
N ASP A 289 2.69 2.08 -17.79
CA ASP A 289 2.68 2.61 -19.14
C ASP A 289 3.17 1.58 -20.17
N GLY A 290 2.40 1.41 -21.28
CA GLY A 290 2.61 0.35 -22.27
C GLY A 290 2.08 -1.05 -21.88
N ALA A 291 1.63 -1.27 -20.63
CA ALA A 291 1.13 -2.54 -20.12
C ALA A 291 -0.35 -2.53 -19.68
N ALA A 292 -1.02 -1.40 -19.84
CA ALA A 292 -2.43 -1.22 -19.50
C ALA A 292 -3.14 -0.33 -20.52
N LEU A 293 -4.47 -0.39 -20.57
CA LEU A 293 -5.30 0.68 -21.11
C LEU A 293 -5.59 1.69 -20.00
N PHE A 294 -5.49 2.98 -20.32
CA PHE A 294 -5.73 4.05 -19.37
C PHE A 294 -6.98 4.83 -19.75
N VAL A 295 -7.77 5.19 -18.74
CA VAL A 295 -9.01 5.95 -18.89
C VAL A 295 -9.07 7.06 -17.85
N ASP A 296 -9.61 8.21 -18.19
CA ASP A 296 -9.87 9.27 -17.22
C ASP A 296 -10.80 8.74 -16.12
N PRO A 297 -10.42 8.83 -14.82
CA PRO A 297 -11.28 8.38 -13.72
C PRO A 297 -12.62 9.13 -13.61
N ALA A 298 -12.79 10.23 -14.30
CA ALA A 298 -14.04 10.99 -14.37
C ALA A 298 -14.91 10.61 -15.59
N ASP A 299 -14.41 9.82 -16.54
CA ASP A 299 -15.13 9.45 -17.77
C ASP A 299 -15.62 7.99 -17.76
N ASP A 300 -16.83 7.80 -17.29
CA ASP A 300 -17.50 6.48 -17.24
C ASP A 300 -17.75 5.90 -18.64
N CYS A 301 -17.96 6.74 -19.65
CA CYS A 301 -18.16 6.31 -21.04
C CYS A 301 -16.85 5.75 -21.62
N ALA A 302 -15.73 6.43 -21.42
CA ALA A 302 -14.43 5.92 -21.83
C ALA A 302 -14.08 4.62 -21.09
N LEU A 303 -14.42 4.49 -19.79
CA LEU A 303 -14.24 3.27 -19.04
C LEU A 303 -15.06 2.11 -19.63
N HIS A 304 -16.35 2.36 -19.96
CA HIS A 304 -17.20 1.38 -20.64
C HIS A 304 -16.60 0.94 -21.97
N GLN A 305 -16.20 1.90 -22.81
CA GLN A 305 -15.62 1.62 -24.14
C GLN A 305 -14.33 0.80 -24.05
N ALA A 306 -13.44 1.11 -23.11
CA ALA A 306 -12.21 0.36 -22.88
C ALA A 306 -12.49 -1.09 -22.46
N LEU A 307 -13.46 -1.31 -21.57
CA LEU A 307 -13.87 -2.63 -21.13
C LEU A 307 -14.54 -3.41 -22.28
N ALA A 308 -15.48 -2.81 -23.00
CA ALA A 308 -16.16 -3.43 -24.14
C ALA A 308 -15.17 -3.79 -25.25
N TYR A 309 -14.22 -2.90 -25.56
CA TYR A 309 -13.16 -3.16 -26.52
C TYR A 309 -12.34 -4.39 -26.16
N LEU A 310 -11.88 -4.51 -24.91
CA LEU A 310 -11.11 -5.68 -24.49
C LEU A 310 -11.96 -6.96 -24.36
N CYS A 311 -13.27 -6.84 -24.14
CA CYS A 311 -14.16 -7.99 -24.21
C CYS A 311 -14.24 -8.56 -25.63
N GLY A 312 -14.27 -7.70 -26.65
CA GLY A 312 -14.39 -8.06 -28.07
C GLY A 312 -13.10 -8.39 -28.80
N ASP A 313 -11.95 -7.88 -28.34
CA ASP A 313 -10.65 -8.07 -29.03
C ASP A 313 -9.72 -9.01 -28.26
N ASP A 314 -9.78 -10.31 -28.64
CA ASP A 314 -8.93 -11.36 -28.04
C ASP A 314 -7.42 -11.10 -28.24
N ARG A 315 -7.05 -10.50 -29.38
CA ARG A 315 -5.64 -10.24 -29.72
C ARG A 315 -5.04 -9.14 -28.84
N GLU A 316 -5.76 -8.02 -28.74
CA GLU A 316 -5.28 -6.91 -27.90
C GLU A 316 -5.30 -7.26 -26.43
N ARG A 317 -6.34 -7.97 -25.97
CA ARG A 317 -6.40 -8.48 -24.60
C ARG A 317 -5.20 -9.39 -24.29
N ALA A 318 -4.87 -10.34 -25.17
CA ALA A 318 -3.71 -11.22 -24.99
C ALA A 318 -2.38 -10.46 -25.03
N ARG A 319 -2.27 -9.41 -25.84
CA ARG A 319 -1.09 -8.52 -25.85
C ARG A 319 -0.91 -7.83 -24.50
N LEU A 320 -1.98 -7.24 -23.95
CA LEU A 320 -1.93 -6.55 -22.65
C LEU A 320 -1.69 -7.51 -21.48
N GLN A 321 -2.26 -8.73 -21.53
CA GLN A 321 -1.99 -9.76 -20.53
C GLN A 321 -0.49 -10.09 -20.44
N ARG A 322 0.17 -10.29 -21.59
CA ARG A 322 1.62 -10.54 -21.63
C ARG A 322 2.40 -9.31 -21.13
N ALA A 323 2.09 -8.13 -21.63
CA ALA A 323 2.78 -6.90 -21.25
C ALA A 323 2.66 -6.60 -19.76
N ALA A 324 1.47 -6.82 -19.16
CA ALA A 324 1.25 -6.65 -17.71
C ALA A 324 2.03 -7.67 -16.89
N SER A 325 2.02 -8.94 -17.31
CA SER A 325 2.76 -10.02 -16.65
C SER A 325 4.27 -9.75 -16.67
N GLU A 326 4.84 -9.44 -17.83
CA GLU A 326 6.26 -9.09 -17.97
C GLU A 326 6.64 -7.86 -17.15
N ARG A 327 5.77 -6.83 -17.13
CA ARG A 327 5.98 -5.62 -16.33
C ARG A 327 5.99 -5.94 -14.83
N SER A 328 5.14 -6.86 -14.37
CA SER A 328 5.03 -7.23 -12.94
C SER A 328 6.32 -7.83 -12.38
N GLU A 329 7.16 -8.43 -13.19
CA GLU A 329 8.45 -9.01 -12.76
C GLU A 329 9.44 -7.99 -12.21
N ARG A 330 9.26 -6.70 -12.57
CA ARG A 330 10.06 -5.60 -12.00
C ARG A 330 9.81 -5.41 -10.51
N TYR A 331 8.62 -5.76 -10.03
CA TYR A 331 8.11 -5.50 -8.69
C TYR A 331 8.08 -6.79 -7.87
N SER A 332 9.24 -7.45 -7.75
CA SER A 332 9.35 -8.67 -6.95
C SER A 332 9.61 -8.37 -5.48
N LEU A 333 9.04 -9.18 -4.59
CA LEU A 333 9.26 -9.08 -3.15
C LEU A 333 10.74 -9.19 -2.77
N ALA A 334 11.53 -9.99 -3.51
CA ALA A 334 12.96 -10.13 -3.28
C ALA A 334 13.71 -8.81 -3.49
N ARG A 335 13.41 -8.07 -4.57
CA ARG A 335 14.00 -6.75 -4.83
C ARG A 335 13.60 -5.72 -3.78
N THR A 336 12.33 -5.72 -3.35
CA THR A 336 11.85 -4.86 -2.28
C THR A 336 12.62 -5.13 -0.98
N ALA A 337 12.73 -6.39 -0.58
CA ALA A 337 13.44 -6.78 0.63
C ALA A 337 14.94 -6.43 0.57
N GLU A 338 15.58 -6.61 -0.57
CA GLU A 338 16.98 -6.22 -0.78
C GLU A 338 17.17 -4.70 -0.64
N ALA A 339 16.28 -3.91 -1.23
CA ALA A 339 16.33 -2.45 -1.12
C ALA A 339 16.16 -1.98 0.34
N TYR A 340 15.24 -2.59 1.10
CA TYR A 340 15.09 -2.30 2.53
C TYR A 340 16.31 -2.74 3.34
N ARG A 341 16.89 -3.90 3.06
CA ARG A 341 18.14 -4.32 3.74
C ARG A 341 19.27 -3.34 3.50
N ALA A 342 19.44 -2.87 2.26
CA ALA A 342 20.43 -1.85 1.95
C ALA A 342 20.14 -0.52 2.66
N LEU A 343 18.86 -0.12 2.80
CA LEU A 343 18.47 1.05 3.58
C LEU A 343 18.84 0.87 5.06
N TYR A 344 18.51 -0.26 5.68
CA TYR A 344 18.81 -0.54 7.09
C TYR A 344 20.31 -0.54 7.36
N GLN A 345 21.12 -1.14 6.49
CA GLN A 345 22.58 -1.10 6.60
C GLN A 345 23.14 0.33 6.60
N ARG A 346 22.59 1.21 5.75
CA ARG A 346 22.99 2.64 5.74
C ARG A 346 22.61 3.33 7.05
N LEU A 347 21.43 3.09 7.58
CA LEU A 347 20.96 3.67 8.84
C LEU A 347 21.86 3.26 10.00
N LEU A 348 22.18 1.98 10.13
CA LEU A 348 23.09 1.45 11.15
C LEU A 348 24.51 2.03 11.04
N ALA A 349 25.04 2.14 9.83
CA ALA A 349 26.36 2.72 9.60
C ALA A 349 26.45 4.21 9.99
N THR A 350 25.35 4.95 9.84
CA THR A 350 25.28 6.37 10.23
C THR A 350 25.26 6.52 11.75
N GLN A 351 24.49 5.67 12.45
CA GLN A 351 24.42 5.66 13.91
C GLN A 351 25.78 5.33 14.55
N SER A 352 26.49 4.32 14.03
CA SER A 352 27.82 3.92 14.53
C SER A 352 28.84 5.04 14.44
N ARG A 353 28.77 5.90 13.43
CA ARG A 353 29.66 7.06 13.27
C ARG A 353 29.37 8.17 14.29
N SER A 354 28.13 8.32 14.70
CA SER A 354 27.72 9.33 15.70
C SER A 354 28.20 9.01 17.11
N PHE A 355 28.57 7.76 17.40
CA PHE A 355 29.08 7.27 18.69
C PHE A 355 30.60 7.17 18.79
N THR A 356 31.38 7.55 17.77
CA THR A 356 32.83 7.56 17.87
C THR A 356 33.23 8.77 18.72
N PRO A 357 33.85 8.60 19.93
CA PRO A 357 34.28 9.71 20.77
C PRO A 357 35.35 10.52 19.98
N GLN A 358 35.14 11.82 19.88
CA GLN A 358 36.25 12.71 19.49
C GLN A 358 37.39 12.47 20.48
N ASN A 359 38.57 12.02 19.98
CA ASN A 359 39.76 11.95 20.75
C ASN A 359 40.03 13.35 21.36
N ILE A 360 39.84 13.46 22.67
CA ILE A 360 40.32 14.61 23.42
C ILE A 360 41.88 14.50 23.37
N GLU A 361 42.52 15.25 22.48
CA GLU A 361 43.95 15.49 22.57
C GLU A 361 44.20 16.24 23.87
N VAL A 362 44.67 15.51 24.86
CA VAL A 362 45.25 16.09 26.08
C VAL A 362 46.62 16.60 25.69
N HIS A 363 46.74 17.88 25.42
CA HIS A 363 48.05 18.55 25.40
C HIS A 363 48.63 18.58 26.82
N ALA A 364 49.69 17.85 27.03
CA ALA A 364 50.57 17.90 28.22
C ALA A 364 51.50 19.11 28.12
#